data_a03885bec467543dbf396610e59862d1
#
_entry.id   a03885bec467543dbf396610e59862d1
#
_cell.length_a   1.000
_cell.length_b   1.000
_cell.length_c   1.000
_cell.angle_alpha   90.00
_cell.angle_beta   90.00
_cell.angle_gamma   90.00
#
_symmetry.space_group_name_H-M   'P 1'
#
loop_
_entity.id
_entity.type
_entity.pdbx_description
1 polymer ?
#
loop_
_entity_poly.entity_id
_entity_poly.type
_entity_poly.pdbx_seq_one_letter_code
_entity_poly.pdbx_strand_id
1 'polypeptide(L)'
;MRYDFRPGRAAFGDLPYALWCRLLGSRVRHASLRDLDYGPPQGRWELREAIATRLRRLRGVDASPERIVIVNGTQQALDLIGRVLLNPGDRVLMEDPHYTGARCAFMSAGAELVLSPVDDHGIRIPKPTTGRRPIRLAYVTPSHQFPTGVVLTIVRRLELLDWATRVGAFIVEDDYDGEYRYDGPPFQALTGLDREGRAIYLGTFSKILFPALRLAYLVLPESLVEPVIAAKAIGDTGTAMLEQLTLADFISMGHFDRHLRRTNASNAARRNALVAAVHKEFGERAEVCGANAGLHLLVWLKGKSGGMIKDVAHKAENAGVGLYTVDPFYIKPPRRTGVVLGYAPLREREIREGIRRLAEALT
;
A
#
# COMPACT_ATOMS: atom_id res chain seq x y z
N MET A 1 -19.88 7.51 12.21
CA MET A 1 -20.40 7.68 10.85
C MET A 1 -20.97 6.36 10.35
N ARG A 2 -22.12 6.39 9.69
CA ARG A 2 -22.80 5.16 9.23
C ARG A 2 -22.24 4.65 7.91
N TYR A 3 -21.82 5.56 7.02
CA TYR A 3 -21.26 5.26 5.69
C TYR A 3 -19.83 5.80 5.63
N ASP A 4 -18.84 5.02 6.12
CA ASP A 4 -17.45 5.46 6.24
C ASP A 4 -16.62 4.99 5.03
N PHE A 5 -16.38 5.91 4.09
CA PHE A 5 -15.55 5.66 2.90
C PHE A 5 -14.05 5.82 3.18
N ARG A 6 -13.58 5.46 4.35
CA ARG A 6 -12.17 5.56 4.71
C ARG A 6 -11.29 4.69 3.82
N PRO A 7 -10.32 5.28 3.08
CA PRO A 7 -9.40 4.52 2.26
C PRO A 7 -8.47 3.62 3.09
N GLY A 8 -7.95 2.58 2.45
CA GLY A 8 -6.94 1.70 3.05
C GLY A 8 -7.46 0.72 4.10
N ARG A 9 -8.77 0.53 4.25
CA ARG A 9 -9.36 -0.53 5.08
C ARG A 9 -9.58 -1.80 4.28
N ALA A 10 -9.38 -2.95 4.93
CA ALA A 10 -9.69 -4.26 4.38
C ALA A 10 -11.19 -4.57 4.46
N ALA A 11 -11.63 -5.59 3.72
CA ALA A 11 -12.99 -6.13 3.76
C ALA A 11 -13.19 -7.02 5.00
N PHE A 12 -13.32 -6.43 6.19
CA PHE A 12 -13.40 -7.17 7.45
C PHE A 12 -14.52 -8.21 7.49
N GLY A 13 -15.65 -7.94 6.84
CA GLY A 13 -16.78 -8.89 6.76
C GLY A 13 -16.49 -10.15 5.95
N ASP A 14 -15.44 -10.13 5.13
CA ASP A 14 -15.04 -11.26 4.29
C ASP A 14 -13.92 -12.11 4.92
N LEU A 15 -13.38 -11.70 6.09
CA LEU A 15 -12.32 -12.43 6.77
C LEU A 15 -12.81 -13.83 7.21
N PRO A 16 -12.06 -14.92 6.93
CA PRO A 16 -12.40 -16.27 7.40
C PRO A 16 -12.03 -16.43 8.89
N TYR A 17 -12.72 -15.69 9.76
CA TYR A 17 -12.37 -15.51 11.16
C TYR A 17 -12.27 -16.83 11.94
N ALA A 18 -13.26 -17.72 11.78
CA ALA A 18 -13.27 -19.01 12.45
C ALA A 18 -12.07 -19.89 12.04
N LEU A 19 -11.66 -19.82 10.78
CA LEU A 19 -10.47 -20.53 10.29
C LEU A 19 -9.20 -19.94 10.90
N TRP A 20 -9.07 -18.62 10.92
CA TRP A 20 -7.93 -17.94 11.54
C TRP A 20 -7.79 -18.31 13.01
N CYS A 21 -8.88 -18.24 13.80
CA CYS A 21 -8.89 -18.62 15.21
C CYS A 21 -8.49 -20.10 15.42
N ARG A 22 -8.95 -21.00 14.55
CA ARG A 22 -8.60 -22.42 14.62
C ARG A 22 -7.11 -22.65 14.38
N LEU A 23 -6.51 -22.01 13.37
CA LEU A 23 -5.09 -22.13 13.06
C LEU A 23 -4.24 -21.53 14.19
N LEU A 24 -4.57 -20.33 14.66
CA LEU A 24 -3.88 -19.70 15.79
C LEU A 24 -3.99 -20.55 17.05
N GLY A 25 -5.18 -21.03 17.39
CA GLY A 25 -5.39 -21.91 18.55
C GLY A 25 -4.64 -23.23 18.42
N SER A 26 -4.47 -23.76 17.21
CA SER A 26 -3.62 -24.94 16.96
C SER A 26 -2.15 -24.62 17.24
N ARG A 27 -1.65 -23.50 16.75
CA ARG A 27 -0.25 -23.06 16.98
C ARG A 27 0.03 -22.85 18.47
N VAL A 28 -0.88 -22.19 19.19
CA VAL A 28 -0.75 -21.98 20.64
C VAL A 28 -0.69 -23.31 21.40
N ARG A 29 -1.58 -24.27 21.09
CA ARG A 29 -1.62 -25.58 21.79
C ARG A 29 -0.40 -26.47 21.55
N HIS A 30 0.24 -26.33 20.39
CA HIS A 30 1.39 -27.15 19.99
C HIS A 30 2.70 -26.35 19.97
N ALA A 31 2.70 -25.16 20.55
CA ALA A 31 3.89 -24.31 20.61
C ALA A 31 5.00 -25.00 21.42
N SER A 32 6.17 -25.08 20.84
CA SER A 32 7.39 -25.45 21.57
C SER A 32 7.92 -24.26 22.39
N LEU A 33 8.81 -24.52 23.34
CA LEU A 33 9.47 -23.42 24.07
C LEU A 33 10.18 -22.46 23.13
N ARG A 34 10.73 -22.95 22.00
CA ARG A 34 11.37 -22.09 20.98
C ARG A 34 10.39 -21.17 20.26
N ASP A 35 9.11 -21.56 20.17
CA ASP A 35 8.07 -20.71 19.54
C ASP A 35 7.55 -19.64 20.50
N LEU A 36 7.84 -19.78 21.80
CA LEU A 36 7.48 -18.83 22.86
C LEU A 36 8.63 -17.92 23.28
N ASP A 37 9.84 -18.17 22.79
CA ASP A 37 11.04 -17.37 23.05
C ASP A 37 11.23 -16.32 21.96
N TYR A 38 12.23 -15.44 22.12
CA TYR A 38 12.64 -14.49 21.10
C TYR A 38 13.02 -15.20 19.80
N GLY A 39 12.36 -14.83 18.71
CA GLY A 39 12.64 -15.39 17.40
C GLY A 39 13.74 -14.62 16.65
N PRO A 40 14.13 -15.11 15.46
CA PRO A 40 15.09 -14.40 14.64
C PRO A 40 14.55 -13.02 14.26
N PRO A 41 15.33 -11.94 14.36
CA PRO A 41 14.91 -10.59 13.96
C PRO A 41 14.40 -10.51 12.52
N GLN A 42 14.95 -11.34 11.64
CA GLN A 42 14.52 -11.47 10.24
C GLN A 42 13.10 -12.02 10.09
N GLY A 43 12.58 -12.72 11.10
CA GLY A 43 11.28 -13.42 11.08
C GLY A 43 11.41 -14.90 10.76
N ARG A 44 10.32 -15.64 11.00
CA ARG A 44 10.26 -17.11 10.87
C ARG A 44 10.51 -17.56 9.43
N TRP A 45 11.33 -18.59 9.30
CA TRP A 45 11.66 -19.20 8.02
C TRP A 45 10.41 -19.65 7.26
N GLU A 46 9.50 -20.30 7.94
CA GLU A 46 8.27 -20.87 7.38
C GLU A 46 7.41 -19.79 6.70
N LEU A 47 7.35 -18.61 7.31
CA LEU A 47 6.61 -17.49 6.71
C LEU A 47 7.37 -16.89 5.53
N ARG A 48 8.68 -16.71 5.66
CA ARG A 48 9.53 -16.17 4.59
C ARG A 48 9.51 -17.06 3.35
N GLU A 49 9.56 -18.38 3.52
CA GLU A 49 9.47 -19.37 2.45
C GLU A 49 8.10 -19.34 1.75
N ALA A 50 7.01 -19.28 2.54
CA ALA A 50 5.67 -19.17 2.00
C ALA A 50 5.48 -17.89 1.17
N ILE A 51 5.99 -16.75 1.65
CA ILE A 51 5.98 -15.47 0.93
C ILE A 51 6.82 -15.56 -0.35
N ALA A 52 8.06 -16.07 -0.28
CA ALA A 52 8.96 -16.21 -1.42
C ALA A 52 8.32 -17.02 -2.55
N THR A 53 7.76 -18.19 -2.21
CA THR A 53 7.07 -19.07 -3.16
C THR A 53 5.90 -18.36 -3.84
N ARG A 54 5.11 -17.60 -3.08
CA ARG A 54 3.98 -16.84 -3.60
C ARG A 54 4.41 -15.71 -4.54
N LEU A 55 5.40 -14.92 -4.15
CA LEU A 55 5.89 -13.79 -4.94
C LEU A 55 6.48 -14.21 -6.27
N ARG A 56 7.28 -15.28 -6.30
CA ARG A 56 7.81 -15.84 -7.54
C ARG A 56 6.70 -16.23 -8.50
N ARG A 57 5.66 -16.90 -7.98
CA ARG A 57 4.54 -17.39 -8.80
C ARG A 57 3.64 -16.28 -9.33
N LEU A 58 3.36 -15.24 -8.55
CA LEU A 58 2.29 -14.29 -8.85
C LEU A 58 2.76 -12.89 -9.24
N ARG A 59 3.96 -12.50 -8.84
CA ARG A 59 4.47 -11.13 -9.04
C ARG A 59 5.74 -11.09 -9.87
N GLY A 60 6.31 -12.25 -10.22
CA GLY A 60 7.57 -12.34 -10.95
C GLY A 60 8.77 -11.80 -10.16
N VAL A 61 8.63 -11.68 -8.84
CA VAL A 61 9.74 -11.24 -7.96
C VAL A 61 10.65 -12.43 -7.72
N ASP A 62 11.93 -12.29 -8.04
CA ASP A 62 12.96 -13.27 -7.68
C ASP A 62 13.27 -13.14 -6.18
N ALA A 63 12.34 -13.69 -5.37
CA ALA A 63 12.44 -13.67 -3.93
C ALA A 63 12.97 -15.00 -3.42
N SER A 64 14.05 -14.96 -2.63
CA SER A 64 14.48 -16.07 -1.78
C SER A 64 14.15 -15.78 -0.32
N PRO A 65 13.92 -16.81 0.52
CA PRO A 65 13.60 -16.61 1.94
C PRO A 65 14.69 -15.82 2.69
N GLU A 66 15.96 -15.93 2.27
CA GLU A 66 17.09 -15.22 2.85
C GLU A 66 16.99 -13.71 2.66
N ARG A 67 16.38 -13.25 1.57
CA ARG A 67 16.22 -11.84 1.24
C ARG A 67 14.96 -11.22 1.81
N ILE A 68 14.13 -12.00 2.52
CA ILE A 68 12.88 -11.53 3.11
C ILE A 68 13.09 -11.19 4.57
N VAL A 69 12.62 -10.01 5.00
CA VAL A 69 12.56 -9.57 6.39
C VAL A 69 11.11 -9.29 6.78
N ILE A 70 10.61 -9.97 7.81
CA ILE A 70 9.27 -9.74 8.36
C ILE A 70 9.29 -8.52 9.28
N VAL A 71 8.30 -7.65 9.15
CA VAL A 71 8.21 -6.39 9.89
C VAL A 71 6.81 -6.15 10.46
N ASN A 72 6.71 -5.29 11.47
CA ASN A 72 5.46 -4.94 12.16
C ASN A 72 4.63 -3.90 11.38
N GLY A 73 4.41 -4.16 10.08
CA GLY A 73 3.67 -3.31 9.17
C GLY A 73 4.56 -2.32 8.40
N THR A 74 3.95 -1.67 7.40
CA THR A 74 4.61 -0.75 6.46
C THR A 74 5.41 0.37 7.14
N GLN A 75 4.90 0.94 8.25
CA GLN A 75 5.60 2.05 8.93
C GLN A 75 6.95 1.62 9.51
N GLN A 76 7.06 0.43 10.09
CA GLN A 76 8.35 -0.09 10.54
C GLN A 76 9.30 -0.35 9.37
N ALA A 77 8.77 -0.88 8.26
CA ALA A 77 9.58 -1.08 7.05
C ALA A 77 10.19 0.23 6.56
N LEU A 78 9.38 1.30 6.48
CA LEU A 78 9.85 2.61 6.02
C LEU A 78 10.83 3.26 7.01
N ASP A 79 10.61 3.10 8.30
CA ASP A 79 11.54 3.57 9.34
C ASP A 79 12.90 2.85 9.25
N LEU A 80 12.90 1.52 9.12
CA LEU A 80 14.12 0.74 8.95
C LEU A 80 14.90 1.13 7.68
N ILE A 81 14.20 1.30 6.56
CA ILE A 81 14.79 1.77 5.30
C ILE A 81 15.40 3.16 5.48
N GLY A 82 14.69 4.07 6.14
CA GLY A 82 15.18 5.41 6.45
C GLY A 82 16.46 5.37 7.28
N ARG A 83 16.49 4.59 8.36
CA ARG A 83 17.66 4.44 9.24
C ARG A 83 18.89 3.82 8.53
N VAL A 84 18.65 2.88 7.61
CA VAL A 84 19.74 2.15 6.93
C VAL A 84 20.29 2.93 5.75
N LEU A 85 19.46 3.65 5.01
CA LEU A 85 19.84 4.25 3.73
C LEU A 85 20.05 5.77 3.76
N LEU A 86 19.52 6.48 4.77
CA LEU A 86 19.50 7.93 4.78
C LEU A 86 20.33 8.54 5.91
N ASN A 87 21.07 9.58 5.59
CA ASN A 87 21.65 10.52 6.54
C ASN A 87 20.85 11.84 6.50
N PRO A 88 20.88 12.65 7.56
CA PRO A 88 20.27 13.97 7.55
C PRO A 88 20.73 14.81 6.34
N GLY A 89 19.75 15.35 5.60
CA GLY A 89 19.98 16.12 4.37
C GLY A 89 20.15 15.28 3.10
N ASP A 90 20.07 13.93 3.16
CA ASP A 90 19.94 13.09 1.97
C ASP A 90 18.56 13.31 1.33
N ARG A 91 18.47 13.09 0.01
CA ARG A 91 17.27 13.40 -0.75
C ARG A 91 16.48 12.16 -1.11
N VAL A 92 15.15 12.23 -0.96
CA VAL A 92 14.21 11.17 -1.30
C VAL A 92 13.25 11.66 -2.37
N LEU A 93 13.19 10.95 -3.50
CA LEU A 93 12.19 11.18 -4.54
C LEU A 93 10.87 10.56 -4.10
N MET A 94 9.80 11.34 -4.16
CA MET A 94 8.43 10.88 -3.87
C MET A 94 7.44 11.35 -4.93
N GLU A 95 6.39 10.58 -5.11
CA GLU A 95 5.21 10.97 -5.88
C GLU A 95 4.53 12.21 -5.26
N ASP A 96 3.87 13.04 -6.06
CA ASP A 96 2.98 14.09 -5.57
C ASP A 96 1.66 14.03 -6.38
N PRO A 97 0.58 13.51 -5.78
CA PRO A 97 0.37 13.18 -4.36
C PRO A 97 1.05 11.87 -3.91
N HIS A 98 1.12 11.67 -2.57
CA HIS A 98 1.84 10.57 -1.96
C HIS A 98 1.22 10.05 -0.66
N TYR A 99 1.67 8.88 -0.20
CA TYR A 99 1.33 8.34 1.11
C TYR A 99 2.00 9.16 2.23
N THR A 100 1.20 9.77 3.10
CA THR A 100 1.68 10.63 4.19
C THR A 100 2.56 9.89 5.20
N GLY A 101 2.31 8.60 5.42
CA GLY A 101 3.12 7.76 6.31
C GLY A 101 4.56 7.61 5.83
N ALA A 102 4.78 7.48 4.52
CA ALA A 102 6.12 7.44 3.94
C ALA A 102 6.82 8.80 4.06
N ARG A 103 6.09 9.89 3.76
CA ARG A 103 6.60 11.26 3.98
C ARG A 103 7.10 11.45 5.40
N CYS A 104 6.29 11.14 6.39
CA CYS A 104 6.65 11.31 7.80
C CYS A 104 7.86 10.44 8.18
N ALA A 105 7.92 9.18 7.73
CA ALA A 105 9.03 8.29 8.02
C ALA A 105 10.37 8.84 7.48
N PHE A 106 10.41 9.27 6.23
CA PHE A 106 11.66 9.78 5.65
C PHE A 106 12.03 11.16 6.18
N MET A 107 11.07 12.04 6.46
CA MET A 107 11.35 13.32 7.13
C MET A 107 11.88 13.11 8.55
N SER A 108 11.41 12.11 9.29
CA SER A 108 11.93 11.80 10.63
C SER A 108 13.37 11.27 10.59
N ALA A 109 13.79 10.67 9.48
CA ALA A 109 15.19 10.33 9.21
C ALA A 109 16.05 11.54 8.77
N GLY A 110 15.49 12.75 8.73
CA GLY A 110 16.18 13.97 8.33
C GLY A 110 16.30 14.16 6.81
N ALA A 111 15.55 13.44 6.00
CA ALA A 111 15.62 13.53 4.55
C ALA A 111 14.95 14.79 4.00
N GLU A 112 15.49 15.31 2.89
CA GLU A 112 14.86 16.33 2.04
C GLU A 112 14.01 15.66 0.96
N LEU A 113 12.74 16.04 0.84
CA LEU A 113 11.84 15.47 -0.16
C LEU A 113 11.99 16.16 -1.52
N VAL A 114 12.13 15.35 -2.56
CA VAL A 114 12.05 15.76 -3.96
C VAL A 114 10.74 15.24 -4.52
N LEU A 115 9.77 16.12 -4.64
CA LEU A 115 8.44 15.77 -5.12
C LEU A 115 8.39 15.77 -6.63
N SER A 116 7.79 14.75 -7.21
CA SER A 116 7.56 14.68 -8.64
C SER A 116 6.10 14.39 -8.95
N PRO A 117 5.48 15.13 -9.89
CA PRO A 117 4.08 14.96 -10.20
C PRO A 117 3.80 13.56 -10.79
N VAL A 118 2.59 13.08 -10.54
CA VAL A 118 2.03 11.87 -11.15
C VAL A 118 1.17 12.27 -12.34
N ASP A 119 1.45 11.67 -13.50
CA ASP A 119 0.62 11.76 -14.71
C ASP A 119 -0.08 10.41 -14.99
N ASP A 120 -0.75 10.28 -16.13
CA ASP A 120 -1.48 9.06 -16.52
C ASP A 120 -0.58 7.82 -16.67
N HIS A 121 0.75 8.00 -16.67
CA HIS A 121 1.76 6.94 -16.76
C HIS A 121 2.46 6.67 -15.41
N GLY A 122 2.11 7.40 -14.36
CA GLY A 122 2.70 7.35 -13.02
C GLY A 122 3.67 8.50 -12.73
N ILE A 123 4.60 8.31 -11.79
CA ILE A 123 5.56 9.34 -11.40
C ILE A 123 6.41 9.81 -12.59
N ARG A 124 6.59 11.11 -12.75
CA ARG A 124 7.54 11.68 -13.72
C ARG A 124 8.96 11.55 -13.20
N ILE A 125 9.86 11.04 -14.04
CA ILE A 125 11.26 10.88 -13.64
C ILE A 125 11.98 12.23 -13.70
N PRO A 126 12.55 12.71 -12.58
CA PRO A 126 13.25 13.99 -12.58
C PRO A 126 14.56 13.91 -13.36
N LYS A 127 14.92 15.01 -14.02
CA LYS A 127 16.26 15.14 -14.62
C LYS A 127 17.31 15.18 -13.49
N PRO A 128 18.51 14.61 -13.72
CA PRO A 128 19.61 14.77 -12.77
C PRO A 128 19.90 16.25 -12.50
N THR A 129 19.99 16.62 -11.23
CA THR A 129 20.34 17.98 -10.83
C THR A 129 21.81 18.07 -10.46
N THR A 130 22.54 18.95 -11.13
CA THR A 130 23.93 19.27 -10.79
C THR A 130 24.00 20.15 -9.54
N GLY A 131 25.07 20.00 -8.74
CA GLY A 131 25.34 20.89 -7.60
C GLY A 131 24.50 20.65 -6.33
N ARG A 132 23.67 19.64 -6.28
CA ARG A 132 22.90 19.23 -5.09
C ARG A 132 23.31 17.85 -4.63
N ARG A 133 23.07 17.51 -3.34
CA ARG A 133 23.24 16.14 -2.84
C ARG A 133 22.45 15.16 -3.71
N PRO A 134 22.99 13.94 -3.96
CA PRO A 134 22.30 12.95 -4.78
C PRO A 134 21.00 12.49 -4.12
N ILE A 135 20.03 12.08 -4.95
CA ILE A 135 18.85 11.37 -4.46
C ILE A 135 19.28 9.95 -4.10
N ARG A 136 19.05 9.55 -2.86
CA ARG A 136 19.44 8.23 -2.33
C ARG A 136 18.34 7.19 -2.45
N LEU A 137 17.09 7.63 -2.43
CA LEU A 137 15.92 6.78 -2.37
C LEU A 137 14.80 7.35 -3.24
N ALA A 138 14.05 6.50 -3.92
CA ALA A 138 12.75 6.81 -4.49
C ALA A 138 11.68 5.95 -3.79
N TYR A 139 10.53 6.54 -3.47
CA TYR A 139 9.37 5.82 -2.95
C TYR A 139 8.21 5.93 -3.93
N VAL A 140 7.67 4.79 -4.37
CA VAL A 140 6.59 4.72 -5.36
C VAL A 140 5.58 3.64 -4.99
N THR A 141 4.32 3.82 -5.44
CA THR A 141 3.22 2.88 -5.32
C THR A 141 2.75 2.40 -6.71
N PRO A 142 3.55 1.58 -7.41
CA PRO A 142 3.46 1.42 -8.86
C PRO A 142 2.29 0.56 -9.34
N SER A 143 1.73 -0.30 -8.47
CA SER A 143 0.60 -1.17 -8.83
C SER A 143 -0.74 -0.44 -8.79
N HIS A 144 -0.86 0.55 -7.92
CA HIS A 144 -2.03 1.39 -7.71
C HIS A 144 -1.58 2.62 -6.92
N GLN A 145 -1.24 3.70 -7.63
CA GLN A 145 -0.68 4.91 -7.04
C GLN A 145 -1.60 5.49 -5.97
N PHE A 146 -1.07 5.73 -4.79
CA PHE A 146 -1.86 6.31 -3.71
C PHE A 146 -1.72 7.84 -3.69
N PRO A 147 -2.86 8.60 -3.80
CA PRO A 147 -4.24 8.14 -3.81
C PRO A 147 -4.92 8.15 -5.19
N THR A 148 -4.19 8.41 -6.29
CA THR A 148 -4.82 8.63 -7.61
C THR A 148 -5.33 7.36 -8.29
N GLY A 149 -4.80 6.20 -7.90
CA GLY A 149 -5.10 4.93 -8.52
C GLY A 149 -4.47 4.72 -9.89
N VAL A 150 -3.58 5.61 -10.33
CA VAL A 150 -2.83 5.45 -11.58
C VAL A 150 -1.89 4.26 -11.45
N VAL A 151 -1.80 3.48 -12.51
CA VAL A 151 -0.85 2.36 -12.61
C VAL A 151 0.41 2.82 -13.31
N LEU A 152 1.57 2.60 -12.70
CA LEU A 152 2.87 2.90 -13.30
C LEU A 152 3.08 2.00 -14.51
N THR A 153 3.20 2.60 -15.71
CA THR A 153 3.34 1.86 -16.97
C THR A 153 4.67 1.10 -17.02
N ILE A 154 4.73 0.04 -17.84
CA ILE A 154 5.96 -0.75 -17.99
C ILE A 154 7.14 0.12 -18.48
N VAL A 155 6.89 1.04 -19.39
CA VAL A 155 7.92 1.97 -19.90
C VAL A 155 8.46 2.81 -18.75
N ARG A 156 7.56 3.40 -17.93
CA ARG A 156 7.95 4.24 -16.82
C ARG A 156 8.65 3.46 -15.69
N ARG A 157 8.32 2.16 -15.51
CA ARG A 157 9.03 1.26 -14.57
C ARG A 157 10.49 1.07 -15.00
N LEU A 158 10.73 0.81 -16.30
CA LEU A 158 12.08 0.64 -16.85
C LEU A 158 12.87 1.96 -16.79
N GLU A 159 12.24 3.10 -17.12
CA GLU A 159 12.85 4.42 -16.98
C GLU A 159 13.26 4.72 -15.53
N LEU A 160 12.42 4.35 -14.54
CA LEU A 160 12.71 4.56 -13.13
C LEU A 160 13.87 3.68 -12.66
N LEU A 161 13.94 2.43 -13.07
CA LEU A 161 15.05 1.52 -12.74
C LEU A 161 16.37 2.02 -13.36
N ASP A 162 16.37 2.40 -14.64
CA ASP A 162 17.54 2.95 -15.30
C ASP A 162 17.99 4.28 -14.63
N TRP A 163 17.05 5.16 -14.29
CA TRP A 163 17.34 6.37 -13.54
C TRP A 163 17.98 6.06 -12.19
N ALA A 164 17.42 5.12 -11.43
CA ALA A 164 17.94 4.75 -10.10
C ALA A 164 19.36 4.20 -10.18
N THR A 165 19.63 3.36 -11.18
CA THR A 165 20.99 2.83 -11.45
C THR A 165 21.97 3.95 -11.77
N ARG A 166 21.61 4.89 -12.65
CA ARG A 166 22.47 6.02 -13.04
C ARG A 166 22.80 6.97 -11.89
N VAL A 167 21.86 7.21 -10.98
CA VAL A 167 22.08 8.12 -9.83
C VAL A 167 22.56 7.41 -8.57
N GLY A 168 22.59 6.07 -8.58
CA GLY A 168 22.96 5.25 -7.42
C GLY A 168 21.91 5.20 -6.32
N ALA A 169 20.62 5.45 -6.66
CA ALA A 169 19.52 5.41 -5.72
C ALA A 169 18.95 3.98 -5.55
N PHE A 170 18.29 3.72 -4.42
CA PHE A 170 17.37 2.60 -4.26
C PHE A 170 15.93 3.04 -4.55
N ILE A 171 15.05 2.08 -4.85
CA ILE A 171 13.62 2.30 -5.06
C ILE A 171 12.86 1.46 -4.04
N VAL A 172 11.96 2.06 -3.28
CA VAL A 172 10.95 1.34 -2.50
C VAL A 172 9.69 1.23 -3.34
N GLU A 173 9.37 0.01 -3.74
CA GLU A 173 8.09 -0.35 -4.35
C GLU A 173 7.11 -0.76 -3.25
N ASP A 174 6.20 0.13 -2.84
CA ASP A 174 5.14 -0.20 -1.86
C ASP A 174 3.94 -0.78 -2.60
N ASP A 175 3.78 -2.10 -2.49
CA ASP A 175 2.73 -2.87 -3.13
C ASP A 175 1.64 -3.23 -2.11
N TYR A 176 0.91 -2.22 -1.64
CA TYR A 176 -0.02 -2.34 -0.52
C TYR A 176 -1.36 -3.01 -0.87
N ASP A 177 -1.79 -2.98 -2.14
CA ASP A 177 -3.07 -3.55 -2.60
C ASP A 177 -3.03 -4.17 -4.01
N GLY A 178 -1.83 -4.44 -4.53
CA GLY A 178 -1.60 -4.96 -5.89
C GLY A 178 -2.15 -6.35 -6.17
N GLU A 179 -2.64 -7.08 -5.16
CA GLU A 179 -3.42 -8.30 -5.33
C GLU A 179 -4.85 -8.04 -5.84
N TYR A 180 -5.38 -6.82 -5.64
CA TYR A 180 -6.72 -6.42 -6.06
C TYR A 180 -6.68 -5.78 -7.44
N ARG A 181 -6.67 -6.62 -8.47
CA ARG A 181 -6.80 -6.20 -9.85
C ARG A 181 -8.08 -6.75 -10.46
N TYR A 182 -8.85 -5.87 -11.10
CA TYR A 182 -10.17 -6.21 -11.63
C TYR A 182 -10.14 -6.37 -13.15
N ASP A 183 -9.20 -5.71 -13.82
CA ASP A 183 -9.09 -5.70 -15.27
C ASP A 183 -7.74 -6.29 -15.71
N GLY A 184 -7.75 -7.58 -16.10
CA GLY A 184 -6.57 -8.30 -16.58
C GLY A 184 -5.70 -8.97 -15.50
N PRO A 185 -4.55 -9.57 -15.88
CA PRO A 185 -3.64 -10.25 -14.96
C PRO A 185 -2.91 -9.25 -14.05
N PRO A 186 -2.40 -9.69 -12.89
CA PRO A 186 -1.55 -8.87 -12.04
C PRO A 186 -0.34 -8.34 -12.82
N PHE A 187 0.06 -7.11 -12.53
CA PHE A 187 1.29 -6.56 -13.08
C PHE A 187 2.51 -7.24 -12.47
N GLN A 188 3.52 -7.48 -13.28
CA GLN A 188 4.84 -7.84 -12.78
C GLN A 188 5.33 -6.72 -11.86
N ALA A 189 5.86 -7.06 -10.71
CA ALA A 189 6.43 -6.08 -9.80
C ALA A 189 7.64 -5.36 -10.44
N LEU A 190 7.89 -4.12 -10.08
CA LEU A 190 9.06 -3.36 -10.49
C LEU A 190 10.34 -4.10 -10.06
N THR A 191 10.34 -4.64 -8.83
CA THR A 191 11.41 -5.49 -8.30
C THR A 191 11.67 -6.74 -9.16
N GLY A 192 10.65 -7.29 -9.82
CA GLY A 192 10.81 -8.42 -10.75
C GLY A 192 11.44 -8.04 -12.11
N LEU A 193 11.52 -6.74 -12.41
CA LEU A 193 12.19 -6.19 -13.61
C LEU A 193 13.63 -5.73 -13.31
N ASP A 194 13.96 -5.59 -12.03
CA ASP A 194 15.24 -5.07 -11.57
C ASP A 194 16.36 -6.11 -11.72
N ARG A 195 17.40 -5.75 -12.47
CA ARG A 195 18.60 -6.57 -12.70
C ARG A 195 19.81 -6.09 -11.90
N GLU A 196 19.74 -4.88 -11.38
CA GLU A 196 20.87 -4.19 -10.74
C GLU A 196 20.78 -4.19 -9.21
N GLY A 197 19.76 -4.82 -8.63
CA GLY A 197 19.55 -4.89 -7.18
C GLY A 197 19.30 -3.52 -6.55
N ARG A 198 18.49 -2.69 -7.20
CA ARG A 198 18.12 -1.35 -6.73
C ARG A 198 16.73 -1.27 -6.12
N ALA A 199 15.86 -2.24 -6.39
CA ALA A 199 14.48 -2.23 -5.93
C ALA A 199 14.30 -3.02 -4.63
N ILE A 200 13.62 -2.41 -3.67
CA ILE A 200 13.15 -2.98 -2.41
C ILE A 200 11.66 -3.17 -2.54
N TYR A 201 11.17 -4.40 -2.47
CA TYR A 201 9.74 -4.66 -2.47
C TYR A 201 9.20 -4.61 -1.05
N LEU A 202 8.13 -3.85 -0.83
CA LEU A 202 7.41 -3.75 0.43
C LEU A 202 5.98 -4.28 0.23
N GLY A 203 5.69 -5.42 0.86
CA GLY A 203 4.36 -6.04 0.86
C GLY A 203 3.72 -6.04 2.24
N THR A 204 2.38 -6.00 2.30
CA THR A 204 1.63 -5.98 3.56
C THR A 204 0.43 -6.91 3.53
N PHE A 205 0.13 -7.54 4.66
CA PHE A 205 -1.09 -8.34 4.85
C PHE A 205 -2.28 -7.53 5.39
N SER A 206 -2.04 -6.26 5.76
CA SER A 206 -3.05 -5.39 6.38
C SER A 206 -4.26 -5.09 5.51
N LYS A 207 -4.11 -5.14 4.18
CA LYS A 207 -5.19 -4.83 3.22
C LYS A 207 -5.94 -6.07 2.77
N ILE A 208 -5.30 -7.24 2.88
CA ILE A 208 -5.85 -8.53 2.46
C ILE A 208 -6.55 -9.22 3.63
N LEU A 209 -5.95 -9.18 4.81
CA LEU A 209 -6.49 -9.76 6.04
C LEU A 209 -7.06 -8.67 6.94
N PHE A 210 -6.29 -8.18 7.89
CA PHE A 210 -6.71 -7.10 8.80
C PHE A 210 -5.51 -6.32 9.33
N PRO A 211 -5.65 -4.99 9.55
CA PRO A 211 -4.54 -4.15 9.96
C PRO A 211 -3.95 -4.49 11.34
N ALA A 212 -4.78 -5.02 12.27
CA ALA A 212 -4.34 -5.39 13.61
C ALA A 212 -3.38 -6.59 13.63
N LEU A 213 -3.28 -7.35 12.54
CA LEU A 213 -2.30 -8.42 12.38
C LEU A 213 -0.84 -7.92 12.46
N ARG A 214 -0.62 -6.67 12.03
CA ARG A 214 0.69 -6.00 12.07
C ARG A 214 1.82 -6.78 11.38
N LEU A 215 1.52 -7.53 10.32
CA LEU A 215 2.51 -8.23 9.52
C LEU A 215 2.65 -7.59 8.14
N ALA A 216 3.89 -7.30 7.79
CA ALA A 216 4.35 -6.87 6.48
C ALA A 216 5.73 -7.48 6.23
N TYR A 217 6.28 -7.30 5.04
CA TYR A 217 7.58 -7.86 4.71
C TYR A 217 8.31 -7.00 3.67
N LEU A 218 9.64 -7.04 3.76
CA LEU A 218 10.54 -6.50 2.77
C LEU A 218 11.17 -7.66 1.98
N VAL A 219 11.31 -7.49 0.64
CA VAL A 219 12.25 -8.28 -0.15
C VAL A 219 13.38 -7.33 -0.52
N LEU A 220 14.57 -7.62 -0.04
CA LEU A 220 15.71 -6.73 -0.08
C LEU A 220 16.72 -7.15 -1.16
N PRO A 221 17.42 -6.20 -1.79
CA PRO A 221 18.72 -6.47 -2.40
C PRO A 221 19.64 -7.12 -1.39
N GLU A 222 20.52 -8.03 -1.84
CA GLU A 222 21.42 -8.79 -0.97
C GLU A 222 22.26 -7.89 -0.06
N SER A 223 22.76 -6.79 -0.60
CA SER A 223 23.57 -5.80 0.13
C SER A 223 22.85 -5.12 1.30
N LEU A 224 21.52 -5.16 1.35
CA LEU A 224 20.70 -4.52 2.39
C LEU A 224 20.18 -5.50 3.44
N VAL A 225 20.31 -6.81 3.24
CA VAL A 225 19.73 -7.82 4.14
C VAL A 225 20.31 -7.68 5.55
N GLU A 226 21.60 -7.82 5.71
CA GLU A 226 22.27 -7.75 7.02
C GLU A 226 22.10 -6.39 7.71
N PRO A 227 22.28 -5.23 7.03
CA PRO A 227 22.03 -3.93 7.64
C PRO A 227 20.61 -3.75 8.16
N VAL A 228 19.61 -4.22 7.42
CA VAL A 228 18.19 -4.10 7.83
C VAL A 228 17.88 -5.05 8.99
N ILE A 229 18.41 -6.29 8.98
CA ILE A 229 18.27 -7.23 10.11
C ILE A 229 18.91 -6.65 11.38
N ALA A 230 20.11 -6.08 11.27
CA ALA A 230 20.80 -5.46 12.42
C ALA A 230 20.01 -4.27 12.98
N ALA A 231 19.52 -3.37 12.12
CA ALA A 231 18.69 -2.24 12.53
C ALA A 231 17.39 -2.69 13.20
N LYS A 232 16.76 -3.77 12.68
CA LYS A 232 15.55 -4.34 13.26
C LYS A 232 15.81 -5.00 14.61
N ALA A 233 16.90 -5.75 14.74
CA ALA A 233 17.29 -6.39 16.00
C ALA A 233 17.41 -5.38 17.16
N ILE A 234 17.96 -4.20 16.87
CA ILE A 234 18.06 -3.10 17.84
C ILE A 234 16.69 -2.44 18.09
N GLY A 235 15.83 -2.38 17.05
CA GLY A 235 14.58 -1.65 17.10
C GLY A 235 13.43 -2.36 17.83
N ASP A 236 13.30 -3.68 17.64
CA ASP A 236 12.17 -4.45 18.20
C ASP A 236 12.50 -5.90 18.58
N THR A 237 13.75 -6.31 18.43
CA THR A 237 14.25 -7.68 18.69
C THR A 237 13.61 -8.74 17.76
N GLY A 238 12.38 -8.55 17.30
CA GLY A 238 11.66 -9.46 16.42
C GLY A 238 10.17 -9.15 16.32
N THR A 239 9.48 -9.86 15.46
CA THR A 239 8.02 -9.76 15.24
C THR A 239 7.32 -10.95 15.91
N ALA A 240 6.10 -10.75 16.41
CA ALA A 240 5.29 -11.78 17.11
C ALA A 240 5.30 -13.13 16.36
N MET A 241 5.69 -14.18 17.07
CA MET A 241 6.04 -15.48 16.47
C MET A 241 4.82 -16.31 16.09
N LEU A 242 3.81 -16.36 16.96
CA LEU A 242 2.63 -17.21 16.75
C LEU A 242 1.80 -16.72 15.57
N GLU A 243 1.69 -15.43 15.36
CA GLU A 243 1.03 -14.81 14.21
C GLU A 243 1.78 -15.11 12.91
N GLN A 244 3.12 -15.11 12.93
CA GLN A 244 3.91 -15.47 11.77
C GLN A 244 3.69 -16.95 11.38
N LEU A 245 3.74 -17.86 12.34
CA LEU A 245 3.50 -19.30 12.11
C LEU A 245 2.06 -19.56 11.63
N THR A 246 1.09 -18.87 12.21
CA THR A 246 -0.32 -18.95 11.79
C THR A 246 -0.50 -18.49 10.36
N LEU A 247 0.15 -17.39 9.98
CA LEU A 247 0.09 -16.86 8.62
C LEU A 247 0.81 -17.76 7.63
N ALA A 248 1.93 -18.37 8.03
CA ALA A 248 2.63 -19.37 7.21
C ALA A 248 1.73 -20.57 6.88
N ASP A 249 1.01 -21.10 7.86
CA ASP A 249 0.01 -22.17 7.64
C ASP A 249 -1.12 -21.70 6.73
N PHE A 250 -1.64 -20.51 6.99
CA PHE A 250 -2.74 -19.94 6.21
C PHE A 250 -2.36 -19.79 4.72
N ILE A 251 -1.10 -19.46 4.42
CA ILE A 251 -0.58 -19.36 3.05
C ILE A 251 -0.34 -20.77 2.48
N SER A 252 0.46 -21.60 3.16
CA SER A 252 0.93 -22.90 2.63
C SER A 252 -0.19 -23.92 2.47
N MET A 253 -1.25 -23.88 3.30
CA MET A 253 -2.46 -24.68 3.14
C MET A 253 -3.42 -24.16 2.06
N GLY A 254 -3.06 -23.09 1.33
CA GLY A 254 -3.85 -22.51 0.24
C GLY A 254 -5.09 -21.71 0.69
N HIS A 255 -5.22 -21.44 1.99
CA HIS A 255 -6.34 -20.65 2.52
C HIS A 255 -6.24 -19.18 2.12
N PHE A 256 -5.04 -18.65 2.03
CA PHE A 256 -4.77 -17.28 1.59
C PHE A 256 -5.26 -17.05 0.15
N ASP A 257 -4.91 -17.93 -0.79
CA ASP A 257 -5.32 -17.79 -2.19
C ASP A 257 -6.83 -17.97 -2.37
N ARG A 258 -7.46 -18.83 -1.57
CA ARG A 258 -8.93 -19.00 -1.55
C ARG A 258 -9.62 -17.73 -1.01
N HIS A 259 -9.08 -17.16 0.06
CA HIS A 259 -9.58 -15.92 0.63
C HIS A 259 -9.44 -14.77 -0.38
N LEU A 260 -8.29 -14.63 -1.01
CA LEU A 260 -8.02 -13.58 -1.98
C LEU A 260 -8.96 -13.66 -3.20
N ARG A 261 -9.19 -14.86 -3.76
CA ARG A 261 -10.17 -15.02 -4.86
C ARG A 261 -11.56 -14.54 -4.47
N ARG A 262 -12.01 -14.90 -3.25
CA ARG A 262 -13.32 -14.48 -2.75
C ARG A 262 -13.40 -12.98 -2.54
N THR A 263 -12.42 -12.38 -1.87
CA THR A 263 -12.39 -10.94 -1.59
C THR A 263 -12.20 -10.13 -2.86
N ASN A 264 -11.49 -10.65 -3.86
CA ASN A 264 -11.34 -9.98 -5.15
C ASN A 264 -12.71 -9.87 -5.86
N ALA A 265 -13.50 -10.94 -5.90
CA ALA A 265 -14.85 -10.92 -6.46
C ALA A 265 -15.78 -9.96 -5.69
N SER A 266 -15.78 -10.01 -4.36
CA SER A 266 -16.58 -9.10 -3.52
C SER A 266 -16.19 -7.64 -3.72
N ASN A 267 -14.90 -7.34 -3.75
CA ASN A 267 -14.41 -5.97 -3.94
C ASN A 267 -14.67 -5.45 -5.35
N ALA A 268 -14.61 -6.31 -6.37
CA ALA A 268 -15.04 -5.96 -7.74
C ALA A 268 -16.52 -5.52 -7.78
N ALA A 269 -17.41 -6.27 -7.11
CA ALA A 269 -18.83 -5.91 -7.00
C ALA A 269 -19.04 -4.56 -6.28
N ARG A 270 -18.32 -4.35 -5.16
CA ARG A 270 -18.35 -3.08 -4.41
C ARG A 270 -17.83 -1.91 -5.24
N ARG A 271 -16.71 -2.09 -5.95
CA ARG A 271 -16.17 -1.11 -6.87
C ARG A 271 -17.17 -0.73 -7.95
N ASN A 272 -17.80 -1.72 -8.58
CA ASN A 272 -18.82 -1.50 -9.61
C ASN A 272 -20.03 -0.72 -9.05
N ALA A 273 -20.49 -1.08 -7.84
CA ALA A 273 -21.57 -0.37 -7.16
C ALA A 273 -21.20 1.09 -6.87
N LEU A 274 -19.94 1.35 -6.47
CA LEU A 274 -19.45 2.71 -6.18
C LEU A 274 -19.37 3.54 -7.47
N VAL A 275 -18.77 3.02 -8.53
CA VAL A 275 -18.64 3.70 -9.82
C VAL A 275 -20.04 4.03 -10.38
N ALA A 276 -20.95 3.05 -10.40
CA ALA A 276 -22.31 3.23 -10.86
C ALA A 276 -23.08 4.28 -10.04
N ALA A 277 -22.91 4.27 -8.70
CA ALA A 277 -23.56 5.25 -7.83
C ALA A 277 -23.03 6.67 -8.06
N VAL A 278 -21.70 6.84 -8.20
CA VAL A 278 -21.11 8.15 -8.51
C VAL A 278 -21.61 8.67 -9.85
N HIS A 279 -21.62 7.85 -10.89
CA HIS A 279 -22.14 8.27 -12.20
C HIS A 279 -23.63 8.62 -12.15
N LYS A 280 -24.44 7.83 -11.44
CA LYS A 280 -25.89 8.09 -11.30
C LYS A 280 -26.19 9.41 -10.59
N GLU A 281 -25.53 9.65 -9.45
CA GLU A 281 -25.88 10.76 -8.55
C GLU A 281 -25.17 12.08 -8.92
N PHE A 282 -23.95 12.00 -9.50
CA PHE A 282 -23.17 13.19 -9.86
C PHE A 282 -23.11 13.47 -11.36
N GLY A 283 -23.28 12.44 -12.23
CA GLY A 283 -23.19 12.59 -13.70
C GLY A 283 -21.88 13.30 -14.11
N GLU A 284 -22.01 14.30 -14.97
CA GLU A 284 -20.89 15.12 -15.46
C GLU A 284 -20.17 15.95 -14.39
N ARG A 285 -20.75 16.08 -13.17
CA ARG A 285 -20.17 16.83 -12.05
C ARG A 285 -19.03 16.10 -11.36
N ALA A 286 -18.80 14.82 -11.65
CA ALA A 286 -17.74 14.01 -11.07
C ALA A 286 -16.93 13.27 -12.14
N GLU A 287 -15.63 13.10 -11.86
CA GLU A 287 -14.70 12.32 -12.67
C GLU A 287 -14.08 11.24 -11.77
N VAL A 288 -14.24 9.97 -12.14
CA VAL A 288 -13.74 8.82 -11.37
C VAL A 288 -12.38 8.40 -11.92
N CYS A 289 -11.39 8.27 -11.03
CA CYS A 289 -10.04 7.78 -11.34
C CYS A 289 -9.70 6.55 -10.51
N GLY A 290 -8.81 5.68 -11.04
CA GLY A 290 -8.25 4.54 -10.30
C GLY A 290 -9.20 3.35 -10.18
N ALA A 291 -10.17 3.18 -11.09
CA ALA A 291 -11.17 2.11 -10.98
C ALA A 291 -10.65 0.70 -11.35
N ASN A 292 -9.45 0.56 -11.91
CA ASN A 292 -8.97 -0.71 -12.47
C ASN A 292 -8.36 -1.67 -11.42
N ALA A 293 -8.02 -1.15 -10.25
CA ALA A 293 -7.35 -1.91 -9.20
C ALA A 293 -7.65 -1.35 -7.80
N GLY A 294 -7.12 -2.00 -6.76
CA GLY A 294 -7.05 -1.51 -5.40
C GLY A 294 -8.35 -1.54 -4.61
N LEU A 295 -8.39 -0.77 -3.53
CA LEU A 295 -9.47 -0.76 -2.53
C LEU A 295 -10.11 0.62 -2.34
N HIS A 296 -9.78 1.58 -3.20
CA HIS A 296 -10.34 2.94 -3.19
C HIS A 296 -10.41 3.51 -4.60
N LEU A 297 -11.17 4.59 -4.75
CA LEU A 297 -11.23 5.42 -5.95
C LEU A 297 -10.92 6.86 -5.57
N LEU A 298 -10.33 7.60 -6.49
CA LEU A 298 -10.29 9.07 -6.44
C LEU A 298 -11.44 9.62 -7.29
N VAL A 299 -12.21 10.53 -6.72
CA VAL A 299 -13.31 11.24 -7.42
C VAL A 299 -13.03 12.73 -7.37
N TRP A 300 -12.88 13.34 -8.55
CA TRP A 300 -12.77 14.79 -8.70
C TRP A 300 -14.14 15.42 -8.87
N LEU A 301 -14.48 16.42 -8.05
CA LEU A 301 -15.74 17.16 -8.14
C LEU A 301 -15.53 18.41 -9.01
N LYS A 302 -16.25 18.47 -10.14
CA LYS A 302 -16.22 19.62 -11.06
C LYS A 302 -17.00 20.81 -10.48
N GLY A 303 -16.57 22.03 -10.78
CA GLY A 303 -17.25 23.24 -10.33
C GLY A 303 -17.05 23.59 -8.84
N LYS A 304 -16.29 22.78 -8.09
CA LYS A 304 -15.89 23.08 -6.72
C LYS A 304 -14.40 23.40 -6.70
N SER A 305 -14.05 24.59 -6.22
CA SER A 305 -12.63 24.97 -6.06
C SER A 305 -12.03 24.30 -4.81
N GLY A 306 -10.71 24.09 -4.77
CA GLY A 306 -10.03 23.46 -3.64
C GLY A 306 -10.27 24.16 -2.28
N GLY A 307 -10.60 25.45 -2.25
CA GLY A 307 -10.97 26.16 -1.03
C GLY A 307 -12.28 25.70 -0.36
N MET A 308 -13.16 24.95 -1.07
CA MET A 308 -14.44 24.46 -0.56
C MET A 308 -14.35 23.07 0.09
N ILE A 309 -13.18 22.51 0.22
CA ILE A 309 -13.00 21.10 0.66
C ILE A 309 -13.45 20.87 2.11
N LYS A 310 -13.26 21.85 2.99
CA LYS A 310 -13.74 21.78 4.39
C LYS A 310 -15.27 21.81 4.46
N ASP A 311 -15.92 22.59 3.61
CA ASP A 311 -17.38 22.65 3.51
C ASP A 311 -17.94 21.33 3.00
N VAL A 312 -17.31 20.72 1.98
CA VAL A 312 -17.68 19.41 1.45
C VAL A 312 -17.56 18.32 2.54
N ALA A 313 -16.46 18.30 3.30
CA ALA A 313 -16.27 17.31 4.38
C ALA A 313 -17.31 17.50 5.51
N HIS A 314 -17.59 18.72 5.92
CA HIS A 314 -18.58 19.02 6.96
C HIS A 314 -20.01 18.67 6.54
N LYS A 315 -20.40 19.00 5.31
CA LYS A 315 -21.72 18.62 4.78
C LYS A 315 -21.88 17.10 4.70
N ALA A 316 -20.84 16.37 4.27
CA ALA A 316 -20.85 14.92 4.26
C ALA A 316 -21.00 14.32 5.67
N GLU A 317 -20.29 14.87 6.66
CA GLU A 317 -20.38 14.45 8.05
C GLU A 317 -21.79 14.62 8.61
N ASN A 318 -22.44 15.76 8.37
CA ASN A 318 -23.81 16.02 8.77
C ASN A 318 -24.82 15.07 8.10
N ALA A 319 -24.51 14.57 6.90
CA ALA A 319 -25.29 13.54 6.21
C ALA A 319 -24.98 12.11 6.70
N GLY A 320 -24.07 11.94 7.69
CA GLY A 320 -23.64 10.67 8.24
C GLY A 320 -22.65 9.91 7.35
N VAL A 321 -22.01 10.60 6.39
CA VAL A 321 -21.04 10.06 5.44
C VAL A 321 -19.62 10.43 5.86
N GLY A 322 -18.75 9.43 6.08
CA GLY A 322 -17.31 9.62 6.29
C GLY A 322 -16.62 9.85 4.97
N LEU A 323 -16.15 11.07 4.73
CA LEU A 323 -15.50 11.49 3.50
C LEU A 323 -14.05 11.90 3.77
N TYR A 324 -13.15 11.52 2.87
CA TYR A 324 -11.72 11.77 2.99
C TYR A 324 -11.23 12.54 1.75
N THR A 325 -10.72 13.73 2.00
CA THR A 325 -10.26 14.62 0.95
C THR A 325 -8.85 14.27 0.48
N VAL A 326 -8.51 14.66 -0.73
CA VAL A 326 -7.21 14.36 -1.33
C VAL A 326 -6.09 15.29 -0.83
N ASP A 327 -6.44 16.45 -0.26
CA ASP A 327 -5.49 17.51 0.12
C ASP A 327 -4.34 17.07 1.02
N PRO A 328 -4.56 16.21 2.07
CA PRO A 328 -3.47 15.80 2.95
C PRO A 328 -2.36 15.00 2.26
N PHE A 329 -2.65 14.46 1.07
CA PHE A 329 -1.70 13.68 0.29
C PHE A 329 -0.84 14.51 -0.65
N TYR A 330 -1.11 15.81 -0.77
CA TYR A 330 -0.30 16.78 -1.50
C TYR A 330 0.53 17.64 -0.53
N ILE A 331 1.67 18.13 -0.99
CA ILE A 331 2.38 19.21 -0.26
C ILE A 331 1.69 20.54 -0.52
N LYS A 332 1.32 20.81 -1.77
CA LYS A 332 0.51 21.96 -2.14
C LYS A 332 -0.85 21.46 -2.59
N PRO A 333 -1.93 21.77 -1.87
CA PRO A 333 -3.26 21.31 -2.22
C PRO A 333 -3.60 21.59 -3.70
N PRO A 334 -4.24 20.65 -4.39
CA PRO A 334 -4.62 20.82 -5.78
C PRO A 334 -5.69 21.91 -5.92
N ARG A 335 -5.79 22.51 -7.11
CA ARG A 335 -6.85 23.51 -7.40
C ARG A 335 -8.24 22.88 -7.51
N ARG A 336 -8.31 21.58 -7.73
CA ARG A 336 -9.56 20.79 -7.87
C ARG A 336 -9.93 20.16 -6.53
N THR A 337 -11.22 20.09 -6.23
CA THR A 337 -11.69 19.34 -5.05
C THR A 337 -11.74 17.85 -5.37
N GLY A 338 -10.95 17.05 -4.67
CA GLY A 338 -10.90 15.58 -4.82
C GLY A 338 -11.24 14.87 -3.52
N VAL A 339 -11.90 13.73 -3.64
CA VAL A 339 -12.23 12.85 -2.51
C VAL A 339 -11.78 11.43 -2.78
N VAL A 340 -11.20 10.79 -1.77
CA VAL A 340 -10.71 9.41 -1.84
C VAL A 340 -11.74 8.51 -1.16
N LEU A 341 -12.34 7.61 -1.91
CA LEU A 341 -13.44 6.76 -1.47
C LEU A 341 -12.99 5.30 -1.35
N GLY A 342 -12.70 4.84 -0.14
CA GLY A 342 -12.49 3.43 0.16
C GLY A 342 -13.82 2.69 0.24
N TYR A 343 -13.90 1.50 -0.33
CA TYR A 343 -15.16 0.76 -0.45
C TYR A 343 -15.15 -0.65 0.16
N ALA A 344 -13.98 -1.20 0.43
CA ALA A 344 -13.86 -2.61 0.81
C ALA A 344 -14.67 -3.03 2.06
N PRO A 345 -14.80 -2.23 3.15
CA PRO A 345 -15.58 -2.64 4.32
C PRO A 345 -17.09 -2.47 4.18
N LEU A 346 -17.55 -1.74 3.13
CA LEU A 346 -18.98 -1.40 2.94
C LEU A 346 -19.69 -2.47 2.11
N ARG A 347 -20.98 -2.68 2.39
CA ARG A 347 -21.85 -3.48 1.51
C ARG A 347 -22.31 -2.61 0.34
N GLU A 348 -22.63 -3.22 -0.81
CA GLU A 348 -23.07 -2.49 -2.01
C GLU A 348 -24.27 -1.55 -1.76
N ARG A 349 -25.25 -1.96 -0.93
CA ARG A 349 -26.38 -1.11 -0.54
C ARG A 349 -25.94 0.11 0.27
N GLU A 350 -24.93 -0.06 1.13
CA GLU A 350 -24.38 1.03 1.96
C GLU A 350 -23.59 2.01 1.09
N ILE A 351 -22.88 1.51 0.09
CA ILE A 351 -22.19 2.32 -0.91
C ILE A 351 -23.19 3.18 -1.67
N ARG A 352 -24.24 2.58 -2.24
CA ARG A 352 -25.28 3.33 -3.01
C ARG A 352 -25.96 4.40 -2.16
N GLU A 353 -26.36 4.05 -0.94
CA GLU A 353 -27.03 4.99 -0.03
C GLU A 353 -26.07 6.10 0.44
N GLY A 354 -24.81 5.77 0.78
CA GLY A 354 -23.81 6.75 1.17
C GLY A 354 -23.51 7.77 0.08
N ILE A 355 -23.38 7.33 -1.20
CA ILE A 355 -23.15 8.23 -2.34
C ILE A 355 -24.40 9.08 -2.63
N ARG A 356 -25.61 8.53 -2.54
CA ARG A 356 -26.85 9.31 -2.68
C ARG A 356 -26.93 10.45 -1.65
N ARG A 357 -26.70 10.16 -0.37
CA ARG A 357 -26.67 11.17 0.70
C ARG A 357 -25.58 12.22 0.50
N LEU A 358 -24.40 11.78 0.05
CA LEU A 358 -23.33 12.69 -0.29
C LEU A 358 -23.75 13.67 -1.40
N ALA A 359 -24.37 13.17 -2.45
CA ALA A 359 -24.84 14.00 -3.56
C ALA A 359 -25.89 15.02 -3.11
N GLU A 360 -26.88 14.60 -2.32
CA GLU A 360 -27.90 15.50 -1.73
C GLU A 360 -27.27 16.59 -0.84
N ALA A 361 -26.30 16.24 -0.01
CA ALA A 361 -25.63 17.19 0.86
C ALA A 361 -24.76 18.23 0.10
N LEU A 362 -24.32 17.89 -1.12
CA LEU A 362 -23.47 18.75 -1.94
C LEU A 362 -24.23 19.53 -3.02
N THR A 363 -25.52 19.30 -3.16
CA THR A 363 -26.42 20.10 -3.99
C THR A 363 -26.71 21.40 -3.28
#